data_53d1bc546507bba8c72d7a86bec4a849
#
_entry.id   53d1bc546507bba8c72d7a86bec4a849
#
_cell.length_a   1.000
_cell.length_b   1.000
_cell.length_c   1.000
_cell.angle_alpha   90.00
_cell.angle_beta   90.00
_cell.angle_gamma   90.00
#
_symmetry.space_group_name_H-M   'P 1'
#
loop_
_entity.id
_entity.type
_entity.pdbx_description
1 polymer ?
#
loop_
_entity_poly.entity_id
_entity_poly.type
_entity_poly.pdbx_seq_one_letter_code
_entity_poly.pdbx_strand_id
1 'polypeptide(L)'
;MSVLERLRSELGDIVDTSAEALEQARADRSGHRSPGRPLAVVHARTVDDVQSTMRIASATRTPVVVRGAGTGLAGAANAGPGQIVLSLTAMDRILEVRPDDLLAVVEPGILNATLNARLAEQGVWWAPDPASREISTIGGNIATGAGGLLCAKYGVVRDAVLGLDLVLADGRLMHLGHRSVKGVTGLDLTSLVIGSEGRLGVVVGATLKLRRLVAGPVCAITASFGSVRDAAAASAAVTAAGLQPAVMELMDARSLAAVHDLLSLPAPAPGTAQLTIQTDGPATLDDAARIVAVLRASGGVADMTSDPAEGERLLGIRRSMHPAMAALGTTLIEDVSVPRSAMPAMFDEIARIEQAYGISIPTVAHAGDGNLHPNFIFDGEEVPPRIWDAAGELFRAALRLGGTLTGEHGIGMLKSRWLAEELGEDQWELQRQIVRVFDPLGILNPGKVFSDA
;
A
#
# COMPACT_ATOMS: atom_id res chain seq x y z
N MET A 1 -37.90 -10.96 -9.12
CA MET A 1 -36.80 -11.67 -8.43
C MET A 1 -35.86 -10.61 -7.87
N SER A 2 -35.63 -10.63 -6.57
CA SER A 2 -34.65 -9.72 -5.91
C SER A 2 -33.24 -10.01 -6.36
N VAL A 3 -32.29 -9.07 -6.11
CA VAL A 3 -30.87 -9.28 -6.39
C VAL A 3 -30.34 -10.53 -5.71
N LEU A 4 -30.69 -10.72 -4.44
CA LEU A 4 -30.24 -11.87 -3.65
C LEU A 4 -30.78 -13.20 -4.20
N GLU A 5 -32.01 -13.24 -4.65
CA GLU A 5 -32.62 -14.43 -5.29
C GLU A 5 -31.88 -14.76 -6.60
N ARG A 6 -31.52 -13.74 -7.41
CA ARG A 6 -30.76 -13.94 -8.65
C ARG A 6 -29.35 -14.47 -8.35
N LEU A 7 -28.66 -13.85 -7.41
CA LEU A 7 -27.31 -14.31 -6.99
C LEU A 7 -27.35 -15.78 -6.58
N ARG A 8 -28.29 -16.16 -5.69
CA ARG A 8 -28.43 -17.55 -5.22
C ARG A 8 -28.80 -18.53 -6.34
N SER A 9 -29.66 -18.11 -7.28
CA SER A 9 -30.07 -18.95 -8.40
C SER A 9 -28.95 -19.22 -9.40
N GLU A 10 -28.08 -18.24 -9.65
CA GLU A 10 -27.03 -18.34 -10.67
C GLU A 10 -25.68 -18.81 -10.10
N LEU A 11 -25.38 -18.45 -8.84
CA LEU A 11 -24.06 -18.65 -8.22
C LEU A 11 -24.07 -19.68 -7.07
N GLY A 12 -25.26 -20.05 -6.58
CA GLY A 12 -25.40 -21.14 -5.61
C GLY A 12 -24.67 -20.93 -4.28
N ASP A 13 -23.80 -21.87 -3.93
CA ASP A 13 -23.11 -21.99 -2.65
C ASP A 13 -22.02 -20.94 -2.39
N ILE A 14 -21.58 -20.23 -3.42
CA ILE A 14 -20.58 -19.14 -3.26
C ILE A 14 -21.20 -17.83 -2.74
N VAL A 15 -22.52 -17.75 -2.60
CA VAL A 15 -23.25 -16.58 -2.07
C VAL A 15 -23.46 -16.73 -0.58
N ASP A 16 -22.65 -16.03 0.21
CA ASP A 16 -22.70 -16.02 1.67
C ASP A 16 -23.53 -14.85 2.19
N THR A 17 -24.51 -15.14 3.03
CA THR A 17 -25.35 -14.16 3.74
C THR A 17 -25.28 -14.35 5.26
N SER A 18 -24.27 -15.08 5.74
CA SER A 18 -24.06 -15.26 7.18
C SER A 18 -23.79 -13.93 7.87
N ALA A 19 -24.27 -13.83 9.10
CA ALA A 19 -24.05 -12.61 9.89
C ALA A 19 -22.58 -12.27 10.08
N GLU A 20 -21.73 -13.29 10.14
CA GLU A 20 -20.29 -13.17 10.31
C GLU A 20 -19.63 -12.56 9.05
N ALA A 21 -19.84 -13.15 7.87
CA ALA A 21 -19.29 -12.67 6.61
C ALA A 21 -19.72 -11.23 6.30
N LEU A 22 -21.01 -10.92 6.50
CA LEU A 22 -21.54 -9.58 6.30
C LEU A 22 -20.95 -8.57 7.29
N GLU A 23 -20.68 -8.97 8.52
CA GLU A 23 -20.09 -8.11 9.54
C GLU A 23 -18.61 -7.83 9.25
N GLN A 24 -17.85 -8.85 8.85
CA GLN A 24 -16.44 -8.71 8.46
C GLN A 24 -16.26 -7.81 7.22
N ALA A 25 -17.22 -7.82 6.31
CA ALA A 25 -17.17 -7.03 5.09
C ALA A 25 -17.36 -5.51 5.31
N ARG A 26 -17.81 -5.08 6.49
CA ARG A 26 -18.03 -3.67 6.84
C ARG A 26 -16.75 -2.87 7.07
N ALA A 27 -15.64 -3.54 7.33
CA ALA A 27 -14.38 -2.90 7.68
C ALA A 27 -13.18 -3.54 6.97
N ASP A 28 -12.19 -2.74 6.70
CA ASP A 28 -10.82 -3.13 6.42
C ASP A 28 -9.91 -2.75 7.62
N ARG A 29 -8.62 -2.56 7.42
CA ARG A 29 -7.71 -2.17 8.51
C ARG A 29 -7.57 -0.65 8.70
N SER A 30 -8.38 0.15 8.02
CA SER A 30 -8.36 1.62 8.15
C SER A 30 -8.92 2.14 9.48
N GLY A 31 -9.52 1.26 10.29
CA GLY A 31 -10.28 1.66 11.48
C GLY A 31 -11.69 2.16 11.16
N HIS A 32 -11.98 2.50 9.90
CA HIS A 32 -13.32 2.92 9.50
C HIS A 32 -14.25 1.71 9.32
N ARG A 33 -15.51 1.86 9.73
CA ARG A 33 -16.53 0.83 9.61
C ARG A 33 -17.79 1.39 8.97
N SER A 34 -18.27 0.74 7.91
CA SER A 34 -19.53 1.12 7.26
C SER A 34 -20.72 1.02 8.24
N PRO A 35 -21.74 1.91 8.12
CA PRO A 35 -22.82 2.03 9.10
C PRO A 35 -23.73 0.80 9.17
N GLY A 36 -23.73 -0.07 8.13
CA GLY A 36 -24.57 -1.26 8.08
C GLY A 36 -23.95 -2.37 7.24
N ARG A 37 -24.61 -3.51 7.20
CA ARG A 37 -24.15 -4.73 6.50
C ARG A 37 -24.48 -4.68 5.02
N PRO A 38 -23.61 -5.23 4.12
CA PRO A 38 -23.96 -5.44 2.72
C PRO A 38 -25.07 -6.49 2.53
N LEU A 39 -25.53 -6.65 1.29
CA LEU A 39 -26.58 -7.62 0.92
C LEU A 39 -26.08 -9.07 0.98
N ALA A 40 -24.88 -9.30 0.47
CA ALA A 40 -24.23 -10.60 0.39
C ALA A 40 -22.74 -10.45 0.16
N VAL A 41 -21.99 -11.51 0.48
CA VAL A 41 -20.60 -11.72 0.04
C VAL A 41 -20.62 -12.84 -1.01
N VAL A 42 -20.10 -12.57 -2.20
CA VAL A 42 -19.90 -13.57 -3.25
C VAL A 42 -18.42 -13.98 -3.23
N HIS A 43 -18.15 -15.24 -2.92
CA HIS A 43 -16.82 -15.81 -2.89
C HIS A 43 -16.48 -16.41 -4.27
N ALA A 44 -16.10 -15.57 -5.23
CA ALA A 44 -15.80 -16.01 -6.58
C ALA A 44 -14.60 -16.97 -6.61
N ARG A 45 -14.73 -18.07 -7.35
CA ARG A 45 -13.71 -19.12 -7.55
C ARG A 45 -13.17 -19.12 -8.98
N THR A 46 -13.91 -18.50 -9.89
CA THR A 46 -13.61 -18.47 -11.32
C THR A 46 -13.90 -17.09 -11.93
N VAL A 47 -13.35 -16.84 -13.10
CA VAL A 47 -13.67 -15.64 -13.89
C VAL A 47 -15.15 -15.58 -14.23
N ASP A 48 -15.77 -16.73 -14.52
CA ASP A 48 -17.21 -16.83 -14.85
C ASP A 48 -18.09 -16.40 -13.67
N ASP A 49 -17.70 -16.72 -12.42
CA ASP A 49 -18.42 -16.25 -11.22
C ASP A 49 -18.38 -14.73 -11.11
N VAL A 50 -17.21 -14.14 -11.37
CA VAL A 50 -17.03 -12.67 -11.39
C VAL A 50 -17.89 -12.05 -12.48
N GLN A 51 -17.85 -12.58 -13.72
CA GLN A 51 -18.64 -12.07 -14.83
C GLN A 51 -20.14 -12.18 -14.56
N SER A 52 -20.61 -13.30 -14.01
CA SER A 52 -22.02 -13.51 -13.66
C SER A 52 -22.45 -12.55 -12.55
N THR A 53 -21.63 -12.37 -11.50
CA THR A 53 -21.89 -11.38 -10.45
C THR A 53 -22.03 -9.98 -11.04
N MET A 54 -21.12 -9.56 -11.91
CA MET A 54 -21.14 -8.23 -12.51
C MET A 54 -22.33 -8.03 -13.46
N ARG A 55 -22.71 -9.07 -14.25
CA ARG A 55 -23.94 -9.01 -15.09
C ARG A 55 -25.20 -8.84 -14.24
N ILE A 56 -25.32 -9.58 -13.13
CA ILE A 56 -26.44 -9.43 -12.19
C ILE A 56 -26.46 -8.03 -11.59
N ALA A 57 -25.32 -7.57 -11.09
CA ALA A 57 -25.17 -6.24 -10.50
C ALA A 57 -25.52 -5.12 -11.49
N SER A 58 -25.03 -5.22 -12.73
CA SER A 58 -25.35 -4.29 -13.82
C SER A 58 -26.85 -4.27 -14.15
N ALA A 59 -27.46 -5.44 -14.33
CA ALA A 59 -28.90 -5.56 -14.65
C ALA A 59 -29.82 -5.03 -13.55
N THR A 60 -29.36 -5.05 -12.30
CA THR A 60 -30.12 -4.59 -11.12
C THR A 60 -29.65 -3.23 -10.60
N ARG A 61 -28.61 -2.63 -11.19
CA ARG A 61 -27.95 -1.41 -10.74
C ARG A 61 -27.52 -1.50 -9.27
N THR A 62 -27.06 -2.66 -8.86
CA THR A 62 -26.62 -2.90 -7.48
C THR A 62 -25.13 -2.65 -7.35
N PRO A 63 -24.69 -1.80 -6.41
CA PRO A 63 -23.29 -1.52 -6.20
C PRO A 63 -22.49 -2.76 -5.77
N VAL A 64 -21.26 -2.86 -6.26
CA VAL A 64 -20.33 -3.95 -5.94
C VAL A 64 -19.05 -3.37 -5.32
N VAL A 65 -18.66 -3.90 -4.17
CA VAL A 65 -17.38 -3.64 -3.53
C VAL A 65 -16.48 -4.84 -3.78
N VAL A 66 -15.41 -4.62 -4.54
CA VAL A 66 -14.40 -5.66 -4.81
C VAL A 66 -13.47 -5.78 -3.61
N ARG A 67 -13.25 -7.02 -3.15
CA ARG A 67 -12.47 -7.25 -1.93
C ARG A 67 -11.46 -8.39 -2.12
N GLY A 68 -10.20 -8.10 -1.85
CA GLY A 68 -9.15 -9.08 -1.57
C GLY A 68 -9.20 -9.48 -0.07
N ALA A 69 -8.07 -9.49 0.60
CA ALA A 69 -8.00 -9.82 2.02
C ALA A 69 -8.50 -8.72 2.98
N GLY A 70 -8.86 -7.53 2.48
CA GLY A 70 -9.34 -6.43 3.31
C GLY A 70 -8.26 -5.83 4.24
N THR A 71 -7.03 -5.80 3.79
CA THR A 71 -5.87 -5.27 4.54
C THR A 71 -5.61 -3.78 4.30
N GLY A 72 -6.43 -3.12 3.46
CA GLY A 72 -6.30 -1.70 3.13
C GLY A 72 -6.46 -0.77 4.33
N LEU A 73 -5.84 0.42 4.25
CA LEU A 73 -5.79 1.42 5.31
C LEU A 73 -6.58 2.71 4.99
N ALA A 74 -7.31 2.72 3.86
CA ALA A 74 -8.06 3.89 3.40
C ALA A 74 -9.59 3.67 3.29
N GLY A 75 -10.11 2.49 3.69
CA GLY A 75 -11.54 2.20 3.64
C GLY A 75 -12.05 1.76 2.27
N ALA A 76 -11.17 1.46 1.29
CA ALA A 76 -11.58 1.09 -0.07
C ALA A 76 -12.35 -0.22 -0.15
N ALA A 77 -12.07 -1.19 0.74
CA ALA A 77 -12.71 -2.50 0.77
C ALA A 77 -13.94 -2.59 1.68
N ASN A 78 -14.38 -1.48 2.27
CA ASN A 78 -15.52 -1.43 3.18
C ASN A 78 -16.84 -1.40 2.42
N ALA A 79 -17.73 -2.33 2.75
CA ALA A 79 -19.06 -2.41 2.15
C ALA A 79 -20.17 -2.09 3.15
N GLY A 80 -21.24 -1.46 2.66
CA GLY A 80 -22.39 -1.03 3.44
C GLY A 80 -23.73 -1.51 2.88
N PRO A 81 -24.83 -0.98 3.41
CA PRO A 81 -26.17 -1.38 3.00
C PRO A 81 -26.39 -1.27 1.49
N GLY A 82 -27.10 -2.23 0.93
CA GLY A 82 -27.43 -2.25 -0.49
C GLY A 82 -26.31 -2.70 -1.43
N GLN A 83 -25.13 -3.00 -0.93
CA GLN A 83 -23.97 -3.40 -1.74
C GLN A 83 -23.74 -4.91 -1.74
N ILE A 84 -23.23 -5.44 -2.83
CA ILE A 84 -22.67 -6.79 -2.94
C ILE A 84 -21.15 -6.69 -2.67
N VAL A 85 -20.61 -7.59 -1.85
CA VAL A 85 -19.16 -7.78 -1.75
C VAL A 85 -18.74 -8.89 -2.69
N LEU A 86 -17.80 -8.60 -3.57
CA LEU A 86 -17.20 -9.58 -4.47
C LEU A 86 -15.79 -9.92 -3.95
N SER A 87 -15.72 -11.02 -3.22
CA SER A 87 -14.46 -11.54 -2.66
C SER A 87 -13.73 -12.38 -3.71
N LEU A 88 -12.44 -12.07 -3.91
CA LEU A 88 -11.58 -12.77 -4.86
C LEU A 88 -10.57 -13.70 -4.18
N THR A 89 -10.64 -13.85 -2.86
CA THR A 89 -9.64 -14.60 -2.08
C THR A 89 -9.57 -16.10 -2.42
N ALA A 90 -10.62 -16.67 -3.02
CA ALA A 90 -10.64 -18.07 -3.47
C ALA A 90 -10.05 -18.28 -4.88
N MET A 91 -9.69 -17.20 -5.58
CA MET A 91 -8.95 -17.24 -6.86
C MET A 91 -7.45 -17.07 -6.57
N ASP A 92 -6.78 -18.10 -6.08
CA ASP A 92 -5.44 -18.03 -5.47
C ASP A 92 -4.36 -18.85 -6.18
N ARG A 93 -4.60 -19.26 -7.42
CA ARG A 93 -3.69 -20.12 -8.17
C ARG A 93 -2.57 -19.34 -8.85
N ILE A 94 -1.40 -19.97 -8.94
CA ILE A 94 -0.35 -19.61 -9.89
C ILE A 94 -0.65 -20.39 -11.17
N LEU A 95 -0.96 -19.68 -12.25
CA LEU A 95 -1.36 -20.28 -13.51
C LEU A 95 -0.15 -20.65 -14.39
N GLU A 96 0.90 -19.81 -14.32
CA GLU A 96 2.10 -20.00 -15.12
C GLU A 96 3.31 -19.33 -14.45
N VAL A 97 4.49 -19.94 -14.52
CA VAL A 97 5.78 -19.31 -14.16
C VAL A 97 6.77 -19.56 -15.29
N ARG A 98 7.38 -18.49 -15.79
CA ARG A 98 8.45 -18.54 -16.81
C ARG A 98 9.68 -17.83 -16.28
N PRO A 99 10.59 -18.52 -15.61
CA PRO A 99 11.80 -17.91 -15.05
C PRO A 99 12.71 -17.32 -16.13
N ASP A 100 12.75 -17.89 -17.34
CA ASP A 100 13.59 -17.40 -18.44
C ASP A 100 13.07 -16.08 -19.03
N ASP A 101 11.75 -15.89 -19.04
CA ASP A 101 11.09 -14.65 -19.45
C ASP A 101 10.90 -13.66 -18.30
N LEU A 102 11.25 -14.05 -17.07
CA LEU A 102 11.03 -13.28 -15.84
C LEU A 102 9.56 -12.86 -15.70
N LEU A 103 8.63 -13.77 -15.90
CA LEU A 103 7.21 -13.51 -15.71
C LEU A 103 6.48 -14.64 -14.99
N ALA A 104 5.37 -14.29 -14.33
CA ALA A 104 4.38 -15.22 -13.84
C ALA A 104 2.96 -14.73 -14.15
N VAL A 105 2.04 -15.67 -14.37
CA VAL A 105 0.61 -15.39 -14.49
C VAL A 105 -0.08 -15.96 -13.26
N VAL A 106 -0.84 -15.12 -12.57
CA VAL A 106 -1.46 -15.47 -11.28
C VAL A 106 -2.91 -15.00 -11.21
N GLU A 107 -3.68 -15.66 -10.37
CA GLU A 107 -4.99 -15.20 -9.94
C GLU A 107 -4.87 -14.13 -8.83
N PRO A 108 -5.87 -13.24 -8.68
CA PRO A 108 -5.77 -12.07 -7.82
C PRO A 108 -5.77 -12.37 -6.31
N GLY A 109 -6.30 -13.52 -5.89
CA GLY A 109 -6.47 -13.90 -4.50
C GLY A 109 -5.24 -14.50 -3.84
N ILE A 110 -4.20 -14.84 -4.61
CA ILE A 110 -2.97 -15.40 -4.04
C ILE A 110 -2.31 -14.37 -3.10
N LEU A 111 -1.85 -14.84 -1.93
CA LEU A 111 -1.12 -13.99 -1.00
C LEU A 111 0.29 -13.67 -1.52
N ASN A 112 0.74 -12.44 -1.31
CA ASN A 112 2.05 -11.98 -1.76
C ASN A 112 3.19 -12.87 -1.25
N ALA A 113 3.22 -13.18 0.05
CA ALA A 113 4.24 -14.04 0.63
C ALA A 113 4.18 -15.47 0.09
N THR A 114 2.97 -16.03 -0.11
CA THR A 114 2.78 -17.37 -0.68
C THR A 114 3.30 -17.43 -2.11
N LEU A 115 2.99 -16.42 -2.93
CA LEU A 115 3.53 -16.31 -4.28
C LEU A 115 5.06 -16.30 -4.26
N ASN A 116 5.66 -15.40 -3.46
CA ASN A 116 7.11 -15.23 -3.40
C ASN A 116 7.83 -16.49 -2.89
N ALA A 117 7.25 -17.23 -1.93
CA ALA A 117 7.79 -18.52 -1.50
C ALA A 117 7.85 -19.54 -2.65
N ARG A 118 6.81 -19.62 -3.48
CA ARG A 118 6.78 -20.51 -4.64
C ARG A 118 7.70 -20.08 -5.78
N LEU A 119 7.81 -18.79 -6.01
CA LEU A 119 8.72 -18.23 -7.02
C LEU A 119 10.19 -18.42 -6.64
N ALA A 120 10.51 -18.33 -5.35
CA ALA A 120 11.87 -18.53 -4.86
C ALA A 120 12.42 -19.94 -5.13
N GLU A 121 11.55 -20.97 -5.17
CA GLU A 121 11.91 -22.35 -5.56
C GLU A 121 12.47 -22.42 -6.99
N GLN A 122 12.15 -21.42 -7.83
CA GLN A 122 12.59 -21.29 -9.21
C GLN A 122 13.64 -20.18 -9.42
N GLY A 123 14.19 -19.63 -8.34
CA GLY A 123 15.23 -18.60 -8.38
C GLY A 123 14.73 -17.21 -8.82
N VAL A 124 13.45 -16.93 -8.72
CA VAL A 124 12.83 -15.66 -9.08
C VAL A 124 11.92 -15.15 -7.94
N TRP A 125 11.53 -13.88 -8.01
CA TRP A 125 10.63 -13.25 -7.05
C TRP A 125 9.91 -12.05 -7.65
N TRP A 126 8.80 -11.64 -7.03
CA TRP A 126 8.05 -10.43 -7.34
C TRP A 126 8.36 -9.36 -6.30
N ALA A 127 8.86 -8.20 -6.77
CA ALA A 127 9.53 -7.23 -5.92
C ALA A 127 8.63 -6.41 -4.95
N PRO A 128 7.39 -6.02 -5.29
CA PRO A 128 6.56 -5.27 -4.35
C PRO A 128 6.29 -6.03 -3.05
N ASP A 129 6.64 -5.40 -1.91
CA ASP A 129 6.68 -6.04 -0.60
C ASP A 129 5.94 -5.22 0.48
N PRO A 130 4.64 -4.96 0.34
CA PRO A 130 3.92 -4.20 1.35
C PRO A 130 4.08 -4.81 2.74
N ALA A 131 4.01 -3.98 3.77
CA ALA A 131 4.10 -4.44 5.16
C ALA A 131 3.08 -5.54 5.48
N SER A 132 1.97 -5.58 4.74
CA SER A 132 0.91 -6.61 4.82
C SER A 132 1.15 -7.86 3.97
N ARG A 133 2.31 -8.06 3.34
CA ARG A 133 2.59 -9.13 2.36
C ARG A 133 2.19 -10.54 2.81
N GLU A 134 2.28 -10.82 4.12
CA GLU A 134 1.90 -12.13 4.67
C GLU A 134 0.39 -12.41 4.59
N ILE A 135 -0.43 -11.38 4.44
CA ILE A 135 -1.88 -11.45 4.52
C ILE A 135 -2.59 -10.70 3.40
N SER A 136 -1.89 -9.93 2.56
CA SER A 136 -2.49 -9.20 1.44
C SER A 136 -2.42 -10.02 0.14
N THR A 137 -3.43 -9.86 -0.70
CA THR A 137 -3.52 -10.55 -1.99
C THR A 137 -2.88 -9.73 -3.11
N ILE A 138 -2.38 -10.41 -4.14
CA ILE A 138 -1.78 -9.77 -5.32
C ILE A 138 -2.77 -8.81 -5.99
N GLY A 139 -4.02 -9.22 -6.18
CA GLY A 139 -5.06 -8.34 -6.74
C GLY A 139 -5.34 -7.12 -5.89
N GLY A 140 -5.29 -7.25 -4.56
CA GLY A 140 -5.39 -6.13 -3.63
C GLY A 140 -4.20 -5.18 -3.73
N ASN A 141 -2.96 -5.71 -3.80
CA ASN A 141 -1.76 -4.90 -3.99
C ASN A 141 -1.80 -4.12 -5.31
N ILE A 142 -2.29 -4.75 -6.39
CA ILE A 142 -2.45 -4.10 -7.71
C ILE A 142 -3.54 -3.01 -7.65
N ALA A 143 -4.71 -3.32 -7.09
CA ALA A 143 -5.83 -2.39 -7.03
C ALA A 143 -5.49 -1.12 -6.22
N THR A 144 -4.68 -1.26 -5.16
CA THR A 144 -4.23 -0.13 -4.33
C THR A 144 -2.99 0.57 -4.91
N GLY A 145 -2.17 -0.13 -5.70
CA GLY A 145 -0.83 0.33 -6.06
C GLY A 145 0.14 0.27 -4.87
N ALA A 146 -0.02 -0.74 -4.01
CA ALA A 146 0.65 -0.84 -2.71
C ALA A 146 2.18 -0.77 -2.82
N GLY A 147 2.80 -0.01 -1.93
CA GLY A 147 4.26 0.11 -1.81
C GLY A 147 4.85 -0.85 -0.77
N GLY A 148 6.05 -0.53 -0.31
CA GLY A 148 6.79 -1.28 0.70
C GLY A 148 8.25 -0.86 0.79
N LEU A 149 9.03 -1.58 1.63
CA LEU A 149 10.41 -1.23 1.96
C LEU A 149 11.36 -1.27 0.76
N LEU A 150 11.08 -2.15 -0.21
CA LEU A 150 11.96 -2.43 -1.35
C LEU A 150 11.71 -1.51 -2.55
N CYS A 151 10.68 -0.66 -2.51
CA CYS A 151 10.26 0.17 -3.65
C CYS A 151 11.36 1.13 -4.12
N ALA A 152 12.17 1.67 -3.21
CA ALA A 152 13.25 2.61 -3.53
C ALA A 152 14.30 2.03 -4.49
N LYS A 153 14.54 0.71 -4.46
CA LYS A 153 15.49 0.03 -5.34
C LYS A 153 14.80 -0.74 -6.47
N TYR A 154 13.69 -1.41 -6.17
CA TYR A 154 13.12 -2.40 -7.06
C TYR A 154 11.87 -1.91 -7.79
N GLY A 155 11.40 -0.71 -7.50
CA GLY A 155 10.22 -0.10 -8.10
C GLY A 155 8.92 -0.47 -7.40
N VAL A 156 7.85 0.18 -7.83
CA VAL A 156 6.50 0.03 -7.29
C VAL A 156 5.69 -1.02 -8.08
N VAL A 157 4.47 -1.30 -7.65
CA VAL A 157 3.57 -2.27 -8.32
C VAL A 157 3.42 -1.98 -9.81
N ARG A 158 3.32 -0.71 -10.21
CA ARG A 158 3.20 -0.32 -11.63
C ARG A 158 4.37 -0.80 -12.47
N ASP A 159 5.59 -0.82 -11.93
CA ASP A 159 6.79 -1.29 -12.61
C ASP A 159 6.86 -2.82 -12.70
N ALA A 160 6.08 -3.50 -11.86
CA ALA A 160 6.13 -4.95 -11.65
C ALA A 160 4.93 -5.72 -12.23
N VAL A 161 4.05 -5.06 -13.01
CA VAL A 161 2.90 -5.66 -13.70
C VAL A 161 3.01 -5.42 -15.19
N LEU A 162 2.92 -6.49 -15.99
CA LEU A 162 2.99 -6.46 -17.47
C LEU A 162 1.61 -6.45 -18.12
N GLY A 163 0.61 -7.05 -17.49
CA GLY A 163 -0.75 -7.12 -18.01
C GLY A 163 -1.75 -7.57 -16.96
N LEU A 164 -3.02 -7.34 -17.26
CA LEU A 164 -4.14 -7.65 -16.37
C LEU A 164 -5.29 -8.28 -17.17
N ASP A 165 -5.95 -9.25 -16.57
CA ASP A 165 -7.28 -9.68 -16.97
C ASP A 165 -8.29 -8.94 -16.09
N LEU A 166 -9.18 -8.16 -16.72
CA LEU A 166 -10.09 -7.23 -16.07
C LEU A 166 -11.53 -7.52 -16.47
N VAL A 167 -12.42 -7.72 -15.51
CA VAL A 167 -13.87 -7.78 -15.74
C VAL A 167 -14.46 -6.38 -15.51
N LEU A 168 -15.13 -5.83 -16.54
CA LEU A 168 -15.77 -4.52 -16.49
C LEU A 168 -17.11 -4.56 -15.75
N ALA A 169 -17.69 -3.38 -15.50
CA ALA A 169 -18.98 -3.23 -14.83
C ALA A 169 -20.13 -4.01 -15.49
N ASP A 170 -20.09 -4.21 -16.81
CA ASP A 170 -21.09 -4.95 -17.59
C ASP A 170 -20.80 -6.47 -17.68
N GLY A 171 -19.74 -6.95 -17.04
CA GLY A 171 -19.33 -8.36 -17.04
C GLY A 171 -18.45 -8.80 -18.23
N ARG A 172 -18.05 -7.89 -19.13
CA ARG A 172 -17.10 -8.22 -20.20
C ARG A 172 -15.69 -8.43 -19.63
N LEU A 173 -15.02 -9.47 -20.10
CA LEU A 173 -13.60 -9.70 -19.81
C LEU A 173 -12.73 -8.96 -20.83
N MET A 174 -11.74 -8.24 -20.33
CA MET A 174 -10.72 -7.55 -21.12
C MET A 174 -9.34 -8.07 -20.75
N HIS A 175 -8.48 -8.22 -21.76
CA HIS A 175 -7.06 -8.53 -21.58
C HIS A 175 -6.24 -7.29 -21.86
N LEU A 176 -5.54 -6.77 -20.85
CA LEU A 176 -4.77 -5.54 -20.92
C LEU A 176 -3.27 -5.86 -20.87
N GLY A 177 -2.46 -5.03 -21.54
CA GLY A 177 -1.01 -5.18 -21.52
C GLY A 177 -0.50 -6.31 -22.42
N HIS A 178 0.68 -6.83 -22.10
CA HIS A 178 1.39 -7.82 -22.91
C HIS A 178 2.37 -8.65 -22.05
N ARG A 179 3.00 -9.68 -22.65
CA ARG A 179 3.98 -10.56 -21.97
C ARG A 179 5.43 -10.26 -22.37
N SER A 180 5.64 -9.32 -23.28
CA SER A 180 6.96 -8.94 -23.77
C SER A 180 7.52 -7.73 -23.00
N VAL A 181 8.84 -7.59 -22.96
CA VAL A 181 9.51 -6.45 -22.29
C VAL A 181 9.17 -5.12 -22.96
N LYS A 182 8.98 -5.12 -24.29
CA LYS A 182 8.58 -3.94 -25.05
C LYS A 182 7.16 -4.09 -25.59
N GLY A 183 6.36 -3.02 -25.50
CA GLY A 183 5.03 -2.95 -26.09
C GLY A 183 4.52 -1.52 -26.05
N VAL A 184 4.07 -0.99 -27.21
CA VAL A 184 3.56 0.38 -27.35
C VAL A 184 2.26 0.40 -28.16
N THR A 185 1.54 -0.73 -28.19
CA THR A 185 0.30 -0.87 -28.95
C THR A 185 -0.87 -0.33 -28.14
N GLY A 186 -1.44 0.78 -28.58
CA GLY A 186 -2.57 1.44 -27.92
C GLY A 186 -2.21 2.23 -26.67
N LEU A 187 -3.22 2.58 -25.89
CA LEU A 187 -3.05 3.28 -24.61
C LEU A 187 -2.68 2.29 -23.51
N ASP A 188 -1.88 2.70 -22.56
CA ASP A 188 -1.51 1.89 -21.40
C ASP A 188 -2.65 1.85 -20.38
N LEU A 189 -3.62 0.97 -20.63
CA LEU A 189 -4.73 0.73 -19.71
C LEU A 189 -4.31 -0.10 -18.49
N THR A 190 -3.21 -0.85 -18.56
CA THR A 190 -2.68 -1.60 -17.43
C THR A 190 -2.27 -0.65 -16.31
N SER A 191 -1.45 0.35 -16.63
CA SER A 191 -1.05 1.39 -15.67
C SER A 191 -2.23 2.23 -15.18
N LEU A 192 -3.26 2.45 -16.00
CA LEU A 192 -4.47 3.17 -15.60
C LEU A 192 -5.28 2.40 -14.53
N VAL A 193 -5.34 1.06 -14.63
CA VAL A 193 -6.09 0.21 -13.70
C VAL A 193 -5.36 0.03 -12.37
N ILE A 194 -4.02 0.00 -12.38
CA ILE A 194 -3.21 -0.11 -11.16
C ILE A 194 -3.45 1.13 -10.27
N GLY A 195 -3.82 0.92 -9.01
CA GLY A 195 -4.15 1.99 -8.08
C GLY A 195 -5.54 2.60 -8.26
N SER A 196 -6.41 1.99 -9.09
CA SER A 196 -7.80 2.46 -9.28
C SER A 196 -8.76 2.08 -8.16
N GLU A 197 -8.33 1.30 -7.20
CA GLU A 197 -9.11 0.84 -6.04
C GLU A 197 -10.46 0.21 -6.43
N GLY A 198 -10.47 -0.55 -7.55
CA GLY A 198 -11.67 -1.23 -8.05
C GLY A 198 -12.69 -0.33 -8.76
N ARG A 199 -12.34 0.93 -9.06
CA ARG A 199 -13.23 1.88 -9.77
C ARG A 199 -13.32 1.63 -11.27
N LEU A 200 -12.33 0.97 -11.87
CA LEU A 200 -12.25 0.75 -13.32
C LEU A 200 -12.58 -0.70 -13.73
N GLY A 201 -12.73 -1.60 -12.79
CA GLY A 201 -13.04 -3.00 -13.04
C GLY A 201 -12.54 -3.93 -11.95
N VAL A 202 -12.79 -5.22 -12.14
CA VAL A 202 -12.39 -6.29 -11.23
C VAL A 202 -11.19 -7.01 -11.84
N VAL A 203 -10.02 -6.93 -11.20
CA VAL A 203 -8.83 -7.68 -11.61
C VAL A 203 -9.05 -9.15 -11.30
N VAL A 204 -9.05 -10.01 -12.33
CA VAL A 204 -9.26 -11.47 -12.22
C VAL A 204 -8.03 -12.28 -12.60
N GLY A 205 -7.00 -11.64 -13.13
CA GLY A 205 -5.71 -12.24 -13.45
C GLY A 205 -4.64 -11.17 -13.62
N ALA A 206 -3.39 -11.52 -13.34
CA ALA A 206 -2.27 -10.61 -13.52
C ALA A 206 -1.07 -11.34 -14.13
N THR A 207 -0.45 -10.69 -15.12
CA THR A 207 0.89 -11.05 -15.62
C THR A 207 1.91 -10.18 -14.90
N LEU A 208 2.70 -10.80 -14.05
CA LEU A 208 3.68 -10.14 -13.18
C LEU A 208 5.07 -10.15 -13.82
N LYS A 209 5.81 -9.06 -13.65
CA LYS A 209 7.22 -8.96 -14.02
C LYS A 209 8.07 -9.39 -12.84
N LEU A 210 8.84 -10.45 -13.02
CA LEU A 210 9.69 -11.02 -11.98
C LEU A 210 11.12 -10.48 -12.06
N ARG A 211 11.87 -10.73 -11.00
CA ARG A 211 13.31 -10.51 -10.90
C ARG A 211 13.99 -11.80 -10.49
N ARG A 212 15.27 -11.98 -10.86
CA ARG A 212 16.11 -13.04 -10.31
C ARG A 212 16.34 -12.79 -8.83
N LEU A 213 16.37 -13.84 -8.03
CA LEU A 213 16.81 -13.73 -6.63
C LEU A 213 18.20 -13.08 -6.58
N VAL A 214 18.34 -12.13 -5.66
CA VAL A 214 19.61 -11.43 -5.47
C VAL A 214 20.57 -12.38 -4.78
N ALA A 215 21.68 -12.70 -5.47
CA ALA A 215 22.74 -13.52 -4.91
C ALA A 215 23.73 -12.67 -4.12
N GLY A 216 24.32 -13.25 -3.11
CA GLY A 216 25.35 -12.61 -2.27
C GLY A 216 24.88 -12.28 -0.86
N PRO A 217 25.76 -11.72 -0.05
CA PRO A 217 25.41 -11.30 1.29
C PRO A 217 24.47 -10.10 1.27
N VAL A 218 23.75 -9.91 2.38
CA VAL A 218 23.03 -8.70 2.72
C VAL A 218 23.82 -8.00 3.83
N CYS A 219 23.97 -6.68 3.73
CA CYS A 219 24.59 -5.91 4.80
C CYS A 219 23.56 -4.96 5.38
N ALA A 220 23.40 -4.98 6.71
CA ALA A 220 22.55 -4.08 7.44
C ALA A 220 23.39 -2.92 8.04
N ILE A 221 22.83 -1.73 8.01
CA ILE A 221 23.43 -0.50 8.53
C ILE A 221 22.44 0.14 9.48
N THR A 222 22.90 0.61 10.63
CA THR A 222 22.15 1.51 11.49
C THR A 222 22.88 2.83 11.60
N ALA A 223 22.12 3.92 11.65
CA ALA A 223 22.70 5.23 11.92
C ALA A 223 21.77 6.04 12.83
N SER A 224 22.34 6.58 13.90
CA SER A 224 21.62 7.43 14.86
C SER A 224 22.01 8.89 14.67
N PHE A 225 21.00 9.77 14.78
CA PHE A 225 21.12 11.22 14.63
C PHE A 225 20.47 11.93 15.82
N GLY A 226 20.95 13.13 16.15
CA GLY A 226 20.37 13.95 17.22
C GLY A 226 19.01 14.57 16.90
N SER A 227 18.58 14.51 15.62
CA SER A 227 17.23 14.94 15.21
C SER A 227 16.75 14.15 14.00
N VAL A 228 15.43 14.07 13.84
CA VAL A 228 14.80 13.45 12.66
C VAL A 228 15.07 14.25 11.39
N ARG A 229 15.21 15.56 11.49
CA ARG A 229 15.58 16.44 10.39
C ARG A 229 16.96 16.08 9.82
N ASP A 230 17.96 15.87 10.67
CA ASP A 230 19.31 15.50 10.26
C ASP A 230 19.34 14.10 9.65
N ALA A 231 18.59 13.15 10.23
CA ALA A 231 18.45 11.80 9.69
C ALA A 231 17.81 11.81 8.29
N ALA A 232 16.75 12.61 8.09
CA ALA A 232 16.11 12.78 6.78
C ALA A 232 17.02 13.47 5.75
N ALA A 233 17.83 14.46 6.16
CA ALA A 233 18.83 15.08 5.30
C ALA A 233 19.93 14.09 4.91
N ALA A 234 20.37 13.24 5.85
CA ALA A 234 21.38 12.21 5.60
C ALA A 234 20.87 11.14 4.63
N SER A 235 19.61 10.72 4.72
CA SER A 235 19.00 9.79 3.76
C SER A 235 18.97 10.36 2.33
N ALA A 236 18.62 11.64 2.18
CA ALA A 236 18.68 12.33 0.90
C ALA A 236 20.11 12.43 0.36
N ALA A 237 21.12 12.63 1.23
CA ALA A 237 22.52 12.66 0.84
C ALA A 237 23.02 11.30 0.33
N VAL A 238 22.57 10.18 0.89
CA VAL A 238 22.86 8.83 0.37
C VAL A 238 22.41 8.70 -1.07
N THR A 239 21.16 9.11 -1.38
CA THR A 239 20.62 9.08 -2.74
C THR A 239 21.38 10.04 -3.67
N ALA A 240 21.71 11.26 -3.20
CA ALA A 240 22.47 12.25 -3.97
C ALA A 240 23.90 11.78 -4.30
N ALA A 241 24.48 10.90 -3.48
CA ALA A 241 25.77 10.24 -3.74
C ALA A 241 25.69 9.11 -4.78
N GLY A 242 24.51 8.87 -5.40
CA GLY A 242 24.28 7.81 -6.38
C GLY A 242 24.22 6.40 -5.76
N LEU A 243 23.98 6.29 -4.45
CA LEU A 243 23.85 5.03 -3.73
C LEU A 243 22.36 4.62 -3.67
N GLN A 244 22.09 3.34 -3.89
CA GLN A 244 20.74 2.80 -3.94
C GLN A 244 20.62 1.55 -3.06
N PRO A 245 20.44 1.73 -1.74
CA PRO A 245 20.20 0.61 -0.84
C PRO A 245 18.88 -0.11 -1.18
N ALA A 246 18.78 -1.39 -0.81
CA ALA A 246 17.55 -2.16 -0.97
C ALA A 246 16.44 -1.65 -0.04
N VAL A 247 16.81 -1.31 1.19
CA VAL A 247 15.92 -0.77 2.24
C VAL A 247 16.60 0.47 2.83
N MET A 248 15.81 1.52 3.08
CA MET A 248 16.24 2.68 3.87
C MET A 248 15.05 3.26 4.63
N GLU A 249 15.00 2.93 5.92
CA GLU A 249 13.89 3.23 6.82
C GLU A 249 14.30 4.24 7.88
N LEU A 250 13.43 5.19 8.17
CA LEU A 250 13.63 6.21 9.19
C LEU A 250 12.58 6.07 10.30
N MET A 251 13.01 6.10 11.54
CA MET A 251 12.15 6.27 12.73
C MET A 251 12.50 7.58 13.44
N ASP A 252 11.50 8.37 13.75
CA ASP A 252 11.68 9.54 14.61
C ASP A 252 11.91 9.12 16.07
N ALA A 253 12.22 10.09 16.93
CA ALA A 253 12.57 9.82 18.32
C ALA A 253 11.42 9.17 19.11
N ARG A 254 10.17 9.53 18.82
CA ARG A 254 9.00 8.99 19.52
C ARG A 254 8.68 7.57 19.09
N SER A 255 8.73 7.33 17.79
CA SER A 255 8.56 6.00 17.22
C SER A 255 9.63 5.04 17.73
N LEU A 256 10.88 5.49 17.75
CA LEU A 256 12.00 4.70 18.24
C LEU A 256 11.85 4.38 19.74
N ALA A 257 11.47 5.35 20.55
CA ALA A 257 11.24 5.16 21.98
C ALA A 257 10.11 4.17 22.24
N ALA A 258 8.99 4.28 21.53
CA ALA A 258 7.85 3.39 21.68
C ALA A 258 8.18 1.94 21.28
N VAL A 259 8.96 1.75 20.21
CA VAL A 259 9.42 0.41 19.80
C VAL A 259 10.40 -0.17 20.83
N HIS A 260 11.33 0.62 21.36
CA HIS A 260 12.24 0.17 22.40
C HIS A 260 11.52 -0.24 23.68
N ASP A 261 10.50 0.52 24.08
CA ASP A 261 9.65 0.19 25.24
C ASP A 261 8.90 -1.14 25.02
N LEU A 262 8.24 -1.28 23.89
CA LEU A 262 7.51 -2.50 23.52
C LEU A 262 8.42 -3.76 23.57
N LEU A 263 9.66 -3.63 23.06
CA LEU A 263 10.63 -4.72 22.97
C LEU A 263 11.51 -4.87 24.21
N SER A 264 11.28 -4.06 25.26
CA SER A 264 12.09 -4.02 26.48
C SER A 264 13.58 -3.79 26.20
N LEU A 265 13.89 -2.96 25.21
CA LEU A 265 15.25 -2.55 24.86
C LEU A 265 15.64 -1.32 25.70
N PRO A 266 16.97 -1.05 25.85
CA PRO A 266 17.44 0.18 26.50
C PRO A 266 16.85 1.43 25.82
N ALA A 267 16.36 2.40 26.61
CA ALA A 267 15.79 3.62 26.07
C ALA A 267 16.82 4.39 25.22
N PRO A 268 16.46 4.86 24.02
CA PRO A 268 17.35 5.69 23.22
C PRO A 268 17.58 7.05 23.90
N ALA A 269 18.67 7.72 23.58
CA ALA A 269 18.88 9.08 24.05
C ALA A 269 17.75 10.01 23.56
N PRO A 270 17.32 11.00 24.37
CA PRO A 270 16.25 11.91 23.97
C PRO A 270 16.55 12.61 22.63
N GLY A 271 15.55 12.67 21.74
CA GLY A 271 15.65 13.29 20.43
C GLY A 271 16.33 12.40 19.35
N THR A 272 16.83 11.21 19.70
CA THR A 272 17.49 10.31 18.75
C THR A 272 16.52 9.81 17.70
N ALA A 273 16.83 10.07 16.41
CA ALA A 273 16.22 9.42 15.26
C ALA A 273 17.17 8.36 14.68
N GLN A 274 16.61 7.32 14.08
CA GLN A 274 17.38 6.19 13.56
C GLN A 274 17.04 5.88 12.11
N LEU A 275 18.10 5.72 11.29
CA LEU A 275 18.03 5.07 9.99
C LEU A 275 18.40 3.59 10.14
N THR A 276 17.62 2.71 9.50
CA THR A 276 17.91 1.29 9.31
C THR A 276 17.97 1.02 7.82
N ILE A 277 19.12 0.56 7.33
CA ILE A 277 19.39 0.46 5.88
C ILE A 277 19.85 -0.96 5.57
N GLN A 278 19.47 -1.48 4.41
CA GLN A 278 20.02 -2.72 3.86
C GLN A 278 20.59 -2.50 2.47
N THR A 279 21.75 -3.06 2.24
CA THR A 279 22.32 -3.24 0.89
C THR A 279 22.27 -4.70 0.51
N ASP A 280 22.13 -4.99 -0.78
CA ASP A 280 22.13 -6.31 -1.38
C ASP A 280 22.79 -6.30 -2.75
N GLY A 281 23.13 -7.48 -3.26
CA GLY A 281 23.74 -7.65 -4.56
C GLY A 281 25.27 -7.74 -4.51
N PRO A 282 25.92 -7.77 -5.70
CA PRO A 282 27.36 -8.09 -5.81
C PRO A 282 28.29 -7.09 -5.12
N ALA A 283 27.90 -5.81 -5.05
CA ALA A 283 28.69 -4.73 -4.46
C ALA A 283 28.27 -4.38 -3.04
N THR A 284 27.49 -5.24 -2.37
CA THR A 284 26.79 -4.91 -1.12
C THR A 284 27.69 -4.36 -0.02
N LEU A 285 28.91 -4.92 0.17
CA LEU A 285 29.85 -4.48 1.21
C LEU A 285 30.46 -3.11 0.89
N ASP A 286 30.83 -2.90 -0.37
CA ASP A 286 31.38 -1.62 -0.83
C ASP A 286 30.32 -0.52 -0.77
N ASP A 287 29.08 -0.82 -1.20
CA ASP A 287 27.98 0.12 -1.11
C ASP A 287 27.64 0.43 0.35
N ALA A 288 27.63 -0.56 1.23
CA ALA A 288 27.42 -0.37 2.66
C ALA A 288 28.50 0.54 3.28
N ALA A 289 29.77 0.30 2.97
CA ALA A 289 30.88 1.13 3.46
C ALA A 289 30.77 2.58 2.97
N ARG A 290 30.40 2.79 1.71
CA ARG A 290 30.16 4.13 1.15
C ARG A 290 28.97 4.82 1.80
N ILE A 291 27.87 4.10 2.05
CA ILE A 291 26.70 4.62 2.76
C ILE A 291 27.10 5.05 4.18
N VAL A 292 27.81 4.21 4.94
CA VAL A 292 28.29 4.56 6.28
C VAL A 292 29.17 5.82 6.26
N ALA A 293 30.04 5.97 5.25
CA ALA A 293 30.85 7.17 5.10
C ALA A 293 30.00 8.44 4.88
N VAL A 294 28.95 8.38 4.04
CA VAL A 294 28.00 9.49 3.82
C VAL A 294 27.26 9.82 5.11
N LEU A 295 26.74 8.81 5.82
CA LEU A 295 25.97 9.01 7.06
C LEU A 295 26.82 9.66 8.15
N ARG A 296 28.09 9.22 8.31
CA ARG A 296 29.03 9.82 9.24
C ARG A 296 29.44 11.25 8.88
N ALA A 297 29.64 11.51 7.59
CA ALA A 297 29.88 12.87 7.08
C ALA A 297 28.69 13.80 7.31
N SER A 298 27.47 13.25 7.38
CA SER A 298 26.22 13.97 7.72
C SER A 298 26.00 14.10 9.24
N GLY A 299 26.96 13.74 10.08
CA GLY A 299 26.89 13.89 11.54
C GLY A 299 26.25 12.69 12.28
N GLY A 300 25.95 11.60 11.60
CA GLY A 300 25.40 10.38 12.20
C GLY A 300 26.47 9.49 12.84
N VAL A 301 26.07 8.76 13.87
CA VAL A 301 26.81 7.61 14.41
C VAL A 301 26.30 6.37 13.67
N ALA A 302 27.13 5.82 12.78
CA ALA A 302 26.72 4.75 11.88
C ALA A 302 27.63 3.54 11.98
N ASP A 303 27.02 2.34 12.02
CA ASP A 303 27.68 1.05 12.02
C ASP A 303 27.02 0.10 11.01
N MET A 304 27.76 -0.92 10.57
CA MET A 304 27.25 -1.92 9.65
C MET A 304 27.60 -3.34 10.09
N THR A 305 26.77 -4.30 9.68
CA THR A 305 26.98 -5.72 9.92
C THR A 305 26.62 -6.54 8.69
N SER A 306 27.36 -7.60 8.44
CA SER A 306 27.02 -8.64 7.46
C SER A 306 26.54 -9.93 8.11
N ASP A 307 26.37 -9.93 9.44
CA ASP A 307 25.75 -11.05 10.16
C ASP A 307 24.24 -11.07 9.86
N PRO A 308 23.70 -12.13 9.23
CA PRO A 308 22.29 -12.21 8.88
C PRO A 308 21.35 -12.16 10.10
N ALA A 309 21.77 -12.74 11.24
CA ALA A 309 20.95 -12.75 12.46
C ALA A 309 20.82 -11.34 13.05
N GLU A 310 21.91 -10.60 13.09
CA GLU A 310 21.90 -9.21 13.55
C GLU A 310 21.14 -8.31 12.56
N GLY A 311 21.30 -8.49 11.25
CA GLY A 311 20.56 -7.77 10.22
C GLY A 311 19.04 -7.97 10.35
N GLU A 312 18.59 -9.20 10.58
CA GLU A 312 17.17 -9.51 10.79
C GLU A 312 16.65 -8.91 12.11
N ARG A 313 17.46 -8.91 13.17
CA ARG A 313 17.11 -8.26 14.44
C ARG A 313 16.89 -6.77 14.25
N LEU A 314 17.77 -6.08 13.52
CA LEU A 314 17.65 -4.64 13.25
C LEU A 314 16.39 -4.30 12.45
N LEU A 315 16.07 -5.08 11.43
CA LEU A 315 14.80 -4.92 10.68
C LEU A 315 13.58 -5.30 11.52
N GLY A 316 13.72 -6.28 12.41
CA GLY A 316 12.68 -6.67 13.35
C GLY A 316 12.26 -5.51 14.26
N ILE A 317 13.21 -4.68 14.70
CA ILE A 317 12.93 -3.45 15.46
C ILE A 317 12.04 -2.52 14.63
N ARG A 318 12.39 -2.27 13.37
CA ARG A 318 11.57 -1.42 12.48
C ARG A 318 10.17 -2.01 12.21
N ARG A 319 10.06 -3.32 12.02
CA ARG A 319 8.77 -4.00 11.80
C ARG A 319 7.86 -3.97 13.03
N SER A 320 8.40 -3.77 14.23
CA SER A 320 7.64 -3.66 15.48
C SER A 320 6.92 -2.30 15.65
N MET A 321 7.05 -1.41 14.68
CA MET A 321 6.43 -0.08 14.73
C MET A 321 4.92 -0.12 14.89
N HIS A 322 4.20 -0.91 14.06
CA HIS A 322 2.73 -0.95 14.13
C HIS A 322 2.19 -1.44 15.48
N PRO A 323 2.66 -2.57 16.05
CA PRO A 323 2.27 -2.94 17.41
C PRO A 323 2.71 -1.92 18.47
N ALA A 324 3.84 -1.22 18.30
CA ALA A 324 4.25 -0.18 19.23
C ALA A 324 3.29 1.02 19.23
N MET A 325 2.84 1.44 18.05
CA MET A 325 1.83 2.52 17.96
C MET A 325 0.49 2.09 18.57
N ALA A 326 0.04 0.87 18.30
CA ALA A 326 -1.19 0.33 18.89
C ALA A 326 -1.15 0.25 20.43
N ALA A 327 0.04 0.10 21.03
CA ALA A 327 0.22 0.14 22.47
C ALA A 327 0.10 1.54 23.07
N LEU A 328 0.30 2.59 22.26
CA LEU A 328 0.16 4.00 22.71
C LEU A 328 -1.29 4.49 22.71
N GLY A 329 -2.18 3.89 21.96
CA GLY A 329 -3.59 4.29 21.84
C GLY A 329 -4.20 3.95 20.49
N THR A 330 -5.40 4.45 20.24
CA THR A 330 -6.02 4.38 18.92
C THR A 330 -5.24 5.26 17.94
N THR A 331 -5.01 4.75 16.74
CA THR A 331 -4.12 5.39 15.77
C THR A 331 -4.82 5.58 14.43
N LEU A 332 -4.85 6.82 13.93
CA LEU A 332 -5.08 7.09 12.52
C LEU A 332 -3.71 7.11 11.83
N ILE A 333 -3.48 6.12 10.98
CA ILE A 333 -2.22 6.00 10.23
C ILE A 333 -2.42 6.72 8.90
N GLU A 334 -1.74 7.84 8.74
CA GLU A 334 -1.73 8.57 7.49
C GLU A 334 -0.49 8.24 6.65
N ASP A 335 -0.53 8.66 5.40
CA ASP A 335 0.44 8.30 4.39
C ASP A 335 0.58 9.47 3.43
N VAL A 336 1.75 10.06 3.38
CA VAL A 336 2.11 11.11 2.43
C VAL A 336 3.45 10.80 1.80
N SER A 337 3.64 11.23 0.56
CA SER A 337 4.97 11.13 -0.06
C SER A 337 5.42 12.50 -0.56
N VAL A 338 6.70 12.80 -0.36
CA VAL A 338 7.33 14.05 -0.82
C VAL A 338 8.64 13.74 -1.55
N PRO A 339 9.15 14.64 -2.41
CA PRO A 339 10.50 14.49 -2.94
C PRO A 339 11.51 14.24 -1.80
N ARG A 340 12.44 13.31 -1.97
CA ARG A 340 13.40 12.91 -0.91
C ARG A 340 14.10 14.09 -0.26
N SER A 341 14.47 15.11 -1.04
CA SER A 341 15.09 16.34 -0.55
C SER A 341 14.16 17.23 0.29
N ALA A 342 12.85 17.02 0.20
CA ALA A 342 11.84 17.76 0.96
C ALA A 342 11.48 17.08 2.29
N MET A 343 11.92 15.84 2.54
CA MET A 343 11.63 15.12 3.79
C MET A 343 12.01 15.90 5.06
N PRO A 344 13.18 16.56 5.16
CA PRO A 344 13.48 17.36 6.34
C PRO A 344 12.45 18.45 6.62
N ALA A 345 11.98 19.13 5.58
CA ALA A 345 10.94 20.16 5.70
C ALA A 345 9.57 19.54 6.05
N MET A 346 9.26 18.33 5.57
CA MET A 346 8.04 17.63 5.94
C MET A 346 8.02 17.24 7.43
N PHE A 347 9.15 16.81 7.99
CA PHE A 347 9.27 16.56 9.44
C PHE A 347 9.14 17.86 10.27
N ASP A 348 9.62 19.00 9.77
CA ASP A 348 9.38 20.30 10.43
C ASP A 348 7.89 20.66 10.43
N GLU A 349 7.16 20.41 9.33
CA GLU A 349 5.71 20.61 9.26
C GLU A 349 4.96 19.67 10.20
N ILE A 350 5.34 18.41 10.32
CA ILE A 350 4.76 17.47 11.29
C ILE A 350 4.94 18.02 12.71
N ALA A 351 6.14 18.44 13.08
CA ALA A 351 6.41 19.02 14.40
C ALA A 351 5.58 20.30 14.66
N ARG A 352 5.40 21.15 13.64
CA ARG A 352 4.53 22.34 13.72
C ARG A 352 3.08 21.95 13.97
N ILE A 353 2.58 20.93 13.26
CA ILE A 353 1.20 20.45 13.41
C ILE A 353 0.99 19.84 14.80
N GLU A 354 1.95 19.02 15.29
CA GLU A 354 1.91 18.49 16.65
C GLU A 354 1.74 19.60 17.69
N GLN A 355 2.54 20.65 17.58
CA GLN A 355 2.49 21.80 18.49
C GLN A 355 1.18 22.57 18.36
N ALA A 356 0.71 22.82 17.13
CA ALA A 356 -0.49 23.62 16.86
C ALA A 356 -1.78 22.96 17.38
N TYR A 357 -1.85 21.61 17.28
CA TYR A 357 -3.03 20.85 17.66
C TYR A 357 -2.91 20.19 19.06
N GLY A 358 -1.74 20.24 19.69
CA GLY A 358 -1.49 19.60 20.98
C GLY A 358 -1.67 18.06 20.91
N ILE A 359 -1.21 17.44 19.84
CA ILE A 359 -1.33 16.00 19.57
C ILE A 359 0.05 15.37 19.35
N SER A 360 0.12 14.05 19.48
CA SER A 360 1.33 13.28 19.18
C SER A 360 1.23 12.62 17.81
N ILE A 361 2.25 12.79 16.97
CA ILE A 361 2.31 12.24 15.61
C ILE A 361 3.65 11.50 15.39
N PRO A 362 3.93 10.41 16.15
CA PRO A 362 5.13 9.63 15.89
C PRO A 362 5.15 9.15 14.45
N THR A 363 6.29 9.35 13.78
CA THR A 363 6.38 9.18 12.32
C THR A 363 7.51 8.24 11.94
N VAL A 364 7.22 7.31 11.05
CA VAL A 364 8.21 6.52 10.34
C VAL A 364 8.16 6.84 8.86
N ALA A 365 9.24 6.52 8.15
CA ALA A 365 9.30 6.79 6.72
C ALA A 365 10.11 5.73 5.98
N HIS A 366 9.66 5.41 4.74
CA HIS A 366 10.51 4.81 3.72
C HIS A 366 11.43 5.91 3.18
N ALA A 367 12.57 6.13 3.88
CA ALA A 367 13.45 7.26 3.57
C ALA A 367 14.14 7.13 2.20
N GLY A 368 14.12 5.92 1.63
CA GLY A 368 14.64 5.65 0.29
C GLY A 368 13.81 6.21 -0.85
N ASP A 369 12.52 6.49 -0.64
CA ASP A 369 11.61 6.98 -1.68
C ASP A 369 10.79 8.22 -1.28
N GLY A 370 10.84 8.62 0.00
CA GLY A 370 10.20 9.85 0.48
C GLY A 370 8.77 9.66 0.99
N ASN A 371 8.35 8.43 1.23
CA ASN A 371 7.05 8.11 1.79
C ASN A 371 7.08 8.11 3.32
N LEU A 372 6.20 8.89 3.94
CA LEU A 372 6.11 9.05 5.40
C LEU A 372 4.77 8.50 5.90
N HIS A 373 4.81 7.85 7.08
CA HIS A 373 3.63 7.36 7.80
C HIS A 373 3.49 8.07 9.15
N PRO A 374 2.89 9.26 9.19
CA PRO A 374 2.53 9.94 10.43
C PRO A 374 1.39 9.21 11.12
N ASN A 375 1.56 8.89 12.40
CA ASN A 375 0.60 8.17 13.22
C ASN A 375 -0.05 9.14 14.21
N PHE A 376 -1.30 9.51 13.97
CA PHE A 376 -2.05 10.38 14.86
C PHE A 376 -2.60 9.54 16.00
N ILE A 377 -2.08 9.74 17.21
CA ILE A 377 -2.52 9.01 18.41
C ILE A 377 -3.66 9.78 19.09
N PHE A 378 -4.73 9.07 19.42
CA PHE A 378 -5.89 9.65 20.12
C PHE A 378 -6.59 8.61 21.00
N ASP A 379 -7.47 9.08 21.90
CA ASP A 379 -8.31 8.25 22.74
C ASP A 379 -9.70 8.09 22.12
N GLY A 380 -10.26 6.87 22.22
CA GLY A 380 -11.60 6.53 21.73
C GLY A 380 -11.60 5.70 20.46
N GLU A 381 -12.81 5.37 19.98
CA GLU A 381 -13.01 4.53 18.79
C GLU A 381 -13.16 5.35 17.50
N GLU A 382 -13.69 6.57 17.61
CA GLU A 382 -13.91 7.46 16.47
C GLU A 382 -12.82 8.53 16.41
N VAL A 383 -12.31 8.78 15.21
CA VAL A 383 -11.28 9.81 14.98
C VAL A 383 -11.88 11.19 15.27
N PRO A 384 -11.36 11.92 16.27
CA PRO A 384 -11.87 13.25 16.62
C PRO A 384 -11.73 14.26 15.48
N PRO A 385 -12.66 15.24 15.34
CA PRO A 385 -12.57 16.27 14.28
C PRO A 385 -11.22 16.99 14.24
N ARG A 386 -10.63 17.30 15.39
CA ARG A 386 -9.30 17.95 15.48
C ARG A 386 -8.18 17.12 14.81
N ILE A 387 -8.29 15.78 14.83
CA ILE A 387 -7.31 14.90 14.19
C ILE A 387 -7.47 14.99 12.67
N TRP A 388 -8.71 15.00 12.17
CA TRP A 388 -9.00 15.22 10.76
C TRP A 388 -8.53 16.59 10.25
N ASP A 389 -8.66 17.64 11.06
CA ASP A 389 -8.17 18.98 10.73
C ASP A 389 -6.64 18.98 10.64
N ALA A 390 -5.97 18.33 11.59
CA ALA A 390 -4.51 18.17 11.59
C ALA A 390 -4.02 17.33 10.41
N ALA A 391 -4.72 16.24 10.07
CA ALA A 391 -4.43 15.43 8.87
C ALA A 391 -4.61 16.26 7.58
N GLY A 392 -5.65 17.10 7.49
CA GLY A 392 -5.83 18.02 6.38
C GLY A 392 -4.68 19.03 6.22
N GLU A 393 -4.13 19.55 7.34
CA GLU A 393 -2.92 20.39 7.28
C GLU A 393 -1.69 19.62 6.84
N LEU A 394 -1.54 18.37 7.29
CA LEU A 394 -0.46 17.47 6.86
C LEU A 394 -0.48 17.27 5.34
N PHE A 395 -1.64 16.96 4.77
CA PHE A 395 -1.79 16.76 3.33
C PHE A 395 -1.45 18.02 2.54
N ARG A 396 -1.96 19.17 2.96
CA ARG A 396 -1.63 20.46 2.31
C ARG A 396 -0.14 20.79 2.43
N ALA A 397 0.52 20.41 3.53
CA ALA A 397 1.96 20.58 3.68
C ALA A 397 2.72 19.71 2.67
N ALA A 398 2.33 18.43 2.51
CA ALA A 398 2.93 17.55 1.52
C ALA A 398 2.76 18.12 0.09
N LEU A 399 1.58 18.60 -0.28
CA LEU A 399 1.33 19.23 -1.59
C LEU A 399 2.19 20.48 -1.81
N ARG A 400 2.32 21.36 -0.80
CA ARG A 400 3.20 22.54 -0.90
C ARG A 400 4.68 22.19 -1.13
N LEU A 401 5.09 21.01 -0.63
CA LEU A 401 6.45 20.47 -0.81
C LEU A 401 6.63 19.67 -2.11
N GLY A 402 5.63 19.67 -2.99
CA GLY A 402 5.65 18.95 -4.27
C GLY A 402 5.40 17.46 -4.15
N GLY A 403 4.74 17.05 -3.08
CA GLY A 403 4.36 15.67 -2.78
C GLY A 403 2.92 15.31 -3.17
N THR A 404 2.40 14.25 -2.55
CA THR A 404 1.07 13.68 -2.79
C THR A 404 0.40 13.25 -1.48
N LEU A 405 -0.94 13.14 -1.51
CA LEU A 405 -1.78 12.71 -0.37
C LEU A 405 -1.52 11.26 0.06
N THR A 406 -0.98 10.43 -0.82
CA THR A 406 -0.75 9.02 -0.54
C THR A 406 0.40 8.48 -1.37
N GLY A 407 1.36 7.82 -0.71
CA GLY A 407 2.44 7.09 -1.36
C GLY A 407 2.03 5.66 -1.71
N GLU A 408 1.28 5.00 -0.82
CA GLU A 408 0.99 3.56 -0.97
C GLU A 408 -0.36 3.10 -0.42
N HIS A 409 -1.01 3.81 0.54
CA HIS A 409 -2.24 3.34 1.16
C HIS A 409 -3.50 3.51 0.29
N GLY A 410 -3.44 4.39 -0.71
CA GLY A 410 -4.58 4.76 -1.55
C GLY A 410 -5.44 5.87 -0.93
N ILE A 411 -6.44 6.28 -1.68
CA ILE A 411 -7.38 7.35 -1.31
C ILE A 411 -8.58 6.80 -0.53
N GLY A 412 -9.17 5.70 -1.01
CA GLY A 412 -10.32 5.05 -0.42
C GLY A 412 -11.48 6.00 -0.14
N MET A 413 -12.09 5.84 1.05
CA MET A 413 -13.11 6.75 1.58
C MET A 413 -12.49 7.90 2.39
N LEU A 414 -11.38 7.63 3.08
CA LEU A 414 -10.86 8.51 4.12
C LEU A 414 -10.20 9.77 3.57
N LYS A 415 -9.55 9.68 2.40
CA LYS A 415 -8.80 10.80 1.78
C LYS A 415 -9.53 11.46 0.61
N SER A 416 -10.66 10.91 0.16
CA SER A 416 -11.40 11.39 -1.03
C SER A 416 -11.75 12.89 -0.99
N ARG A 417 -12.00 13.46 0.19
CA ARG A 417 -12.32 14.87 0.39
C ARG A 417 -11.17 15.84 0.05
N TRP A 418 -9.92 15.37 0.03
CA TRP A 418 -8.75 16.19 -0.33
C TRP A 418 -8.24 15.94 -1.76
N LEU A 419 -8.78 14.93 -2.44
CA LEU A 419 -8.29 14.55 -3.77
C LEU A 419 -8.37 15.68 -4.79
N ALA A 420 -9.45 16.48 -4.75
CA ALA A 420 -9.59 17.65 -5.63
C ALA A 420 -8.57 18.75 -5.32
N GLU A 421 -8.07 18.86 -4.07
CA GLU A 421 -7.01 19.82 -3.72
C GLU A 421 -5.68 19.44 -4.38
N GLU A 422 -5.37 18.15 -4.55
CA GLU A 422 -4.16 17.68 -5.24
C GLU A 422 -4.30 17.77 -6.76
N LEU A 423 -5.40 17.25 -7.31
CA LEU A 423 -5.56 17.11 -8.75
C LEU A 423 -5.90 18.44 -9.46
N GLY A 424 -6.55 19.36 -8.73
CA GLY A 424 -7.24 20.48 -9.35
C GLY A 424 -8.54 20.04 -10.05
N GLU A 425 -9.43 20.99 -10.30
CA GLU A 425 -10.79 20.74 -10.79
C GLU A 425 -10.81 20.01 -12.16
N ASP A 426 -10.00 20.47 -13.10
CA ASP A 426 -9.98 19.92 -14.46
C ASP A 426 -9.51 18.47 -14.52
N GLN A 427 -8.43 18.14 -13.81
CA GLN A 427 -7.91 16.78 -13.77
C GLN A 427 -8.86 15.86 -12.97
N TRP A 428 -9.41 16.35 -11.86
CA TRP A 428 -10.37 15.61 -11.05
C TRP A 428 -11.62 15.23 -11.88
N GLU A 429 -12.18 16.18 -12.65
CA GLU A 429 -13.34 15.88 -13.52
C GLU A 429 -12.98 14.96 -14.69
N LEU A 430 -11.79 15.12 -15.29
CA LEU A 430 -11.32 14.22 -16.35
C LEU A 430 -11.23 12.77 -15.84
N GLN A 431 -10.68 12.54 -14.66
CA GLN A 431 -10.60 11.19 -14.07
C GLN A 431 -11.99 10.61 -13.78
N ARG A 432 -12.94 11.42 -13.31
CA ARG A 432 -14.34 11.00 -13.15
C ARG A 432 -14.99 10.61 -14.47
N GLN A 433 -14.71 11.32 -15.56
CA GLN A 433 -15.17 10.95 -16.91
C GLN A 433 -14.58 9.60 -17.35
N ILE A 434 -13.30 9.35 -17.09
CA ILE A 434 -12.67 8.06 -17.36
C ILE A 434 -13.39 6.95 -16.59
N VAL A 435 -13.68 7.15 -15.31
CA VAL A 435 -14.46 6.18 -14.52
C VAL A 435 -15.81 5.89 -15.17
N ARG A 436 -16.54 6.91 -15.65
CA ARG A 436 -17.84 6.73 -16.33
C ARG A 436 -17.71 5.93 -17.65
N VAL A 437 -16.57 5.95 -18.33
CA VAL A 437 -16.33 5.13 -19.53
C VAL A 437 -16.25 3.64 -19.15
N PHE A 438 -15.60 3.31 -18.04
CA PHE A 438 -15.46 1.92 -17.56
C PHE A 438 -16.70 1.43 -16.81
N ASP A 439 -17.38 2.32 -16.11
CA ASP A 439 -18.56 2.05 -15.28
C ASP A 439 -19.65 3.11 -15.51
N PRO A 440 -20.41 3.02 -16.60
CA PRO A 440 -21.47 3.98 -16.91
C PRO A 440 -22.61 4.02 -15.88
N LEU A 441 -22.77 2.96 -15.10
CA LEU A 441 -23.83 2.84 -14.09
C LEU A 441 -23.38 3.27 -12.69
N GLY A 442 -22.09 3.50 -12.48
CA GLY A 442 -21.53 3.87 -11.18
C GLY A 442 -21.64 2.78 -10.11
N ILE A 443 -21.63 1.50 -10.51
CA ILE A 443 -21.81 0.36 -9.60
C ILE A 443 -20.52 -0.20 -9.02
N LEU A 444 -19.36 0.10 -9.64
CA LEU A 444 -18.06 -0.39 -9.18
C LEU A 444 -17.52 0.49 -8.05
N ASN A 445 -17.46 -0.09 -6.87
CA ASN A 445 -16.85 0.48 -5.66
C ASN A 445 -17.25 1.95 -5.40
N PRO A 446 -18.56 2.32 -5.45
CA PRO A 446 -18.98 3.71 -5.37
C PRO A 446 -18.64 4.35 -4.02
N GLY A 447 -18.45 5.68 -4.01
CA GLY A 447 -18.05 6.45 -2.82
C GLY A 447 -16.59 6.26 -2.42
N LYS A 448 -15.78 5.58 -3.25
CA LYS A 448 -14.34 5.42 -3.06
C LYS A 448 -13.58 6.26 -4.09
N VAL A 449 -12.40 6.75 -3.73
CA VAL A 449 -11.52 7.60 -4.51
C VAL A 449 -12.16 8.95 -4.83
N PHE A 450 -13.25 8.96 -5.58
CA PHE A 450 -14.04 10.17 -5.86
C PHE A 450 -15.27 10.17 -4.97
N SER A 451 -15.40 11.17 -4.09
CA SER A 451 -16.65 11.40 -3.38
C SER A 451 -17.71 11.75 -4.42
N ASP A 452 -18.82 11.02 -4.39
CA ASP A 452 -20.01 11.44 -5.12
C ASP A 452 -20.49 12.76 -4.50
N ALA A 453 -20.41 13.85 -5.27
CA ALA A 453 -20.95 15.15 -4.91
C ALA A 453 -22.46 15.15 -5.09
#